data_b95446d208626b6138d430272c877b91
#
_entry.id   b95446d208626b6138d430272c877b91
#
_cell.length_a   1.000
_cell.length_b   1.000
_cell.length_c   1.000
_cell.angle_alpha   90.00
_cell.angle_beta   90.00
_cell.angle_gamma   90.00
#
_symmetry.space_group_name_H-M   'P 1'
#
loop_
_entity.id
_entity.type
_entity.pdbx_description
1 polymer ?
#
loop_
_entity_poly.entity_id
_entity_poly.type
_entity_poly.pdbx_seq_one_letter_code
_entity_poly.pdbx_strand_id
1 'polypeptide(L)'
;MKKISYRVVFNRKKKLNAQGKALLQVEAYLNKKKMYISTHIYLQPEQWDKNKEQVVKHPNAESLNYMIREFIITLEQEEIKAWKSGTEITLNLFKAKPSGKEDNSFLHFVKGHLETLKIKESTRKNRLSTLALLKSYKSSITFKEMDSHLVYEFEKHLYANQMGKNTVAKHMKHLKSFVHSAIVQGYINANDDAFLNYRIKTCEGKHSYLLSEELQKLEEVKLEGRKASFTHTLDAFLFCCYTGLRYSDFVNLSEENVVHKDGKPWLMFTSVKTGTEVNLPLALLFEGKAWKLLQKYKNRWNDFFKLKANSHVNRILTRISQLAGVNKHFSFHSARHTNATLLIYKGASITTVQKLLGHRNISTTQIYSKVLESTIVKDLERCEKTEKRKKTGQDTARVENG
;
A
#
# COMPACT_ATOMS: atom_id res chain seq x y z
N MET A 1 -10.48 -43.20 -4.85
CA MET A 1 -10.21 -41.82 -5.32
C MET A 1 -10.83 -41.67 -6.71
N LYS A 2 -11.69 -40.67 -6.95
CA LYS A 2 -12.30 -40.44 -8.27
C LYS A 2 -11.28 -39.74 -9.14
N LYS A 3 -10.73 -40.43 -10.18
CA LYS A 3 -9.75 -39.90 -11.13
C LYS A 3 -10.46 -39.57 -12.43
N ILE A 4 -10.06 -38.50 -13.12
CA ILE A 4 -10.54 -38.14 -14.45
C ILE A 4 -9.80 -39.05 -15.45
N SER A 5 -10.52 -39.63 -16.42
CA SER A 5 -9.91 -40.34 -17.53
C SER A 5 -9.87 -39.47 -18.77
N TYR A 6 -8.73 -39.50 -19.47
CA TYR A 6 -8.49 -38.70 -20.66
C TYR A 6 -8.35 -39.59 -21.88
N ARG A 7 -9.00 -39.19 -22.97
CA ARG A 7 -8.96 -39.90 -24.24
C ARG A 7 -8.86 -38.92 -25.40
N VAL A 8 -8.07 -39.23 -26.41
CA VAL A 8 -7.95 -38.39 -27.60
C VAL A 8 -9.05 -38.73 -28.61
N VAL A 9 -9.79 -37.74 -29.09
CA VAL A 9 -10.92 -37.90 -29.99
C VAL A 9 -10.73 -37.02 -31.22
N PHE A 10 -10.67 -37.65 -32.39
CA PHE A 10 -10.59 -36.97 -33.67
C PHE A 10 -11.98 -36.85 -34.32
N ASN A 11 -12.23 -35.68 -34.94
CA ASN A 11 -13.44 -35.40 -35.73
C ASN A 11 -14.77 -35.79 -35.03
N ARG A 12 -14.93 -35.46 -33.76
CA ARG A 12 -16.15 -35.77 -32.98
C ARG A 12 -17.44 -35.32 -33.69
N LYS A 13 -17.40 -34.18 -34.36
CA LYS A 13 -18.59 -33.56 -35.01
C LYS A 13 -18.86 -34.17 -36.40
N LYS A 14 -18.03 -35.11 -36.88
CA LYS A 14 -18.11 -35.72 -38.22
C LYS A 14 -18.18 -34.68 -39.36
N LYS A 15 -17.50 -33.53 -39.19
CA LYS A 15 -17.44 -32.42 -40.16
C LYS A 15 -15.99 -32.00 -40.37
N LEU A 16 -15.62 -31.78 -41.63
CA LEU A 16 -14.34 -31.21 -42.00
C LEU A 16 -14.49 -29.72 -42.25
N ASN A 17 -13.42 -28.95 -41.99
CA ASN A 17 -13.34 -27.54 -42.35
C ASN A 17 -13.13 -27.33 -43.85
N ALA A 18 -13.09 -26.10 -44.34
CA ALA A 18 -12.88 -25.75 -45.75
C ALA A 18 -11.55 -26.29 -46.33
N GLN A 19 -10.60 -26.67 -45.45
CA GLN A 19 -9.30 -27.27 -45.86
C GLN A 19 -9.27 -28.80 -45.76
N GLY A 20 -10.41 -29.48 -45.61
CA GLY A 20 -10.51 -30.92 -45.46
C GLY A 20 -9.95 -31.48 -44.14
N LYS A 21 -9.79 -30.63 -43.10
CA LYS A 21 -9.24 -30.99 -41.80
C LYS A 21 -10.30 -31.04 -40.71
N ALA A 22 -10.10 -31.88 -39.72
CA ALA A 22 -10.93 -31.93 -38.51
C ALA A 22 -10.12 -31.68 -37.23
N LEU A 23 -10.79 -31.15 -36.20
CA LEU A 23 -10.20 -30.82 -34.90
C LEU A 23 -9.94 -32.09 -34.08
N LEU A 24 -8.76 -32.18 -33.48
CA LEU A 24 -8.42 -33.10 -32.44
C LEU A 24 -8.81 -32.55 -31.08
N GLN A 25 -9.46 -33.35 -30.25
CA GLN A 25 -9.90 -32.95 -28.90
C GLN A 25 -9.49 -34.02 -27.89
N VAL A 26 -9.34 -33.59 -26.62
CA VAL A 26 -9.23 -34.51 -25.48
C VAL A 26 -10.60 -34.62 -24.80
N GLU A 27 -11.13 -35.84 -24.74
CA GLU A 27 -12.31 -36.14 -23.92
C GLU A 27 -11.84 -36.38 -22.48
N ALA A 28 -12.34 -35.58 -21.54
CA ALA A 28 -12.21 -35.78 -20.10
C ALA A 28 -13.52 -36.40 -19.58
N TYR A 29 -13.43 -37.53 -18.88
CA TYR A 29 -14.58 -38.29 -18.39
C TYR A 29 -14.50 -38.43 -16.88
N LEU A 30 -15.58 -38.03 -16.18
CA LEU A 30 -15.73 -38.15 -14.72
C LEU A 30 -17.20 -38.33 -14.36
N ASN A 31 -17.53 -39.29 -13.48
CA ASN A 31 -18.88 -39.48 -12.90
C ASN A 31 -19.99 -39.50 -13.97
N LYS A 32 -19.84 -40.31 -15.01
CA LYS A 32 -20.78 -40.42 -16.16
C LYS A 32 -20.99 -39.16 -16.97
N LYS A 33 -20.16 -38.10 -16.74
CA LYS A 33 -20.17 -36.86 -17.53
C LYS A 33 -18.92 -36.79 -18.41
N LYS A 34 -19.07 -36.20 -19.59
CA LYS A 34 -17.98 -35.98 -20.55
C LYS A 34 -17.81 -34.53 -20.86
N MET A 35 -16.55 -34.10 -20.99
CA MET A 35 -16.19 -32.79 -21.52
C MET A 35 -15.14 -32.95 -22.60
N TYR A 36 -15.20 -32.11 -23.64
CA TYR A 36 -14.27 -32.13 -24.76
C TYR A 36 -13.46 -30.83 -24.78
N ILE A 37 -12.14 -30.98 -24.68
CA ILE A 37 -11.19 -29.85 -24.59
C ILE A 37 -10.46 -29.79 -25.95
N SER A 38 -10.40 -28.59 -26.54
CA SER A 38 -9.75 -28.38 -27.84
C SER A 38 -8.23 -28.43 -27.69
N THR A 39 -7.55 -29.18 -28.53
CA THR A 39 -6.08 -29.17 -28.67
C THR A 39 -5.60 -28.09 -29.65
N HIS A 40 -6.52 -27.45 -30.39
CA HIS A 40 -6.23 -26.57 -31.53
C HIS A 40 -5.44 -27.24 -32.68
N ILE A 41 -5.29 -28.57 -32.67
CA ILE A 41 -4.64 -29.33 -33.72
C ILE A 41 -5.70 -29.80 -34.73
N TYR A 42 -5.49 -29.46 -35.99
CA TYR A 42 -6.36 -29.88 -37.12
C TYR A 42 -5.61 -30.81 -38.04
N LEU A 43 -6.19 -31.99 -38.30
CA LEU A 43 -5.61 -33.05 -39.11
C LEU A 43 -6.54 -33.45 -40.25
N GLN A 44 -5.97 -33.94 -41.33
CA GLN A 44 -6.73 -34.68 -42.36
C GLN A 44 -7.11 -36.07 -41.83
N PRO A 45 -8.21 -36.71 -42.29
CA PRO A 45 -8.65 -37.99 -41.80
C PRO A 45 -7.57 -39.10 -41.88
N GLU A 46 -6.72 -39.06 -42.90
CA GLU A 46 -5.64 -40.05 -43.18
C GLU A 46 -4.45 -39.89 -42.23
N GLN A 47 -4.39 -38.75 -41.55
CA GLN A 47 -3.32 -38.39 -40.60
C GLN A 47 -3.61 -38.86 -39.17
N TRP A 48 -4.74 -39.52 -38.92
CA TRP A 48 -5.12 -40.01 -37.62
C TRP A 48 -5.37 -41.51 -37.59
N ASP A 49 -4.63 -42.22 -36.77
CA ASP A 49 -4.87 -43.65 -36.49
C ASP A 49 -5.77 -43.78 -35.25
N LYS A 50 -7.01 -44.23 -35.49
CA LYS A 50 -8.02 -44.36 -34.42
C LYS A 50 -7.69 -45.50 -33.45
N ASN A 51 -6.99 -46.56 -33.90
CA ASN A 51 -6.67 -47.72 -33.05
C ASN A 51 -5.49 -47.42 -32.13
N LYS A 52 -4.50 -46.70 -32.62
CA LYS A 52 -3.32 -46.29 -31.84
C LYS A 52 -3.52 -44.97 -31.13
N GLU A 53 -4.60 -44.23 -31.40
CA GLU A 53 -4.88 -42.89 -30.93
C GLU A 53 -3.69 -41.93 -31.17
N GLN A 54 -3.08 -41.98 -32.35
CA GLN A 54 -1.86 -41.25 -32.69
C GLN A 54 -1.97 -40.58 -34.07
N VAL A 55 -1.22 -39.47 -34.20
CA VAL A 55 -1.01 -38.83 -35.49
C VAL A 55 -0.05 -39.69 -36.32
N VAL A 56 -0.45 -40.02 -37.55
CA VAL A 56 0.33 -40.79 -38.54
C VAL A 56 0.34 -40.04 -39.86
N LYS A 57 1.28 -40.38 -40.78
CA LYS A 57 1.35 -39.79 -42.15
C LYS A 57 1.36 -38.26 -42.20
N HIS A 58 1.79 -37.60 -41.12
CA HIS A 58 1.98 -36.14 -41.09
C HIS A 58 3.48 -35.81 -41.00
N PRO A 59 4.01 -34.81 -41.74
CA PRO A 59 5.43 -34.48 -41.70
C PRO A 59 6.00 -34.27 -40.27
N ASN A 60 5.18 -33.75 -39.37
CA ASN A 60 5.54 -33.48 -37.96
C ASN A 60 4.79 -34.43 -37.00
N ALA A 61 4.54 -35.67 -37.36
CA ALA A 61 3.73 -36.60 -36.56
C ALA A 61 4.29 -36.81 -35.15
N GLU A 62 5.59 -36.98 -34.99
CA GLU A 62 6.24 -37.14 -33.69
C GLU A 62 6.06 -35.91 -32.77
N SER A 63 6.31 -34.72 -33.31
CA SER A 63 6.13 -33.47 -32.56
C SER A 63 4.68 -33.26 -32.13
N LEU A 64 3.72 -33.55 -33.01
CA LEU A 64 2.29 -33.47 -32.72
C LEU A 64 1.88 -34.47 -31.64
N ASN A 65 2.35 -35.70 -31.71
CA ASN A 65 2.10 -36.71 -30.70
C ASN A 65 2.73 -36.36 -29.35
N TYR A 66 3.90 -35.71 -29.35
CA TYR A 66 4.51 -35.16 -28.14
C TYR A 66 3.65 -34.07 -27.56
N MET A 67 3.22 -33.07 -28.35
CA MET A 67 2.34 -31.97 -27.91
C MET A 67 1.01 -32.50 -27.32
N ILE A 68 0.42 -33.54 -27.91
CA ILE A 68 -0.81 -34.14 -27.38
C ILE A 68 -0.58 -34.76 -26.01
N ARG A 69 0.54 -35.45 -25.80
CA ARG A 69 0.91 -36.01 -24.50
C ARG A 69 1.16 -34.93 -23.46
N GLU A 70 1.95 -33.93 -23.80
CA GLU A 70 2.18 -32.78 -22.94
C GLU A 70 0.88 -32.06 -22.54
N PHE A 71 -0.07 -31.94 -23.48
CA PHE A 71 -1.37 -31.37 -23.20
C PHE A 71 -2.15 -32.20 -22.17
N ILE A 72 -2.16 -33.53 -22.27
CA ILE A 72 -2.80 -34.41 -21.28
C ILE A 72 -2.11 -34.31 -19.92
N ILE A 73 -0.78 -34.30 -19.88
CA ILE A 73 0.00 -34.12 -18.65
C ILE A 73 -0.37 -32.79 -17.96
N THR A 74 -0.57 -31.72 -18.74
CA THR A 74 -1.00 -30.41 -18.17
C THR A 74 -2.38 -30.51 -17.51
N LEU A 75 -3.32 -31.26 -18.12
CA LEU A 75 -4.64 -31.50 -17.53
C LEU A 75 -4.55 -32.31 -16.22
N GLU A 76 -3.71 -33.33 -16.20
CA GLU A 76 -3.45 -34.17 -15.02
C GLU A 76 -2.79 -33.35 -13.90
N GLN A 77 -1.89 -32.40 -14.21
CA GLN A 77 -1.28 -31.50 -13.25
C GLN A 77 -2.32 -30.58 -12.61
N GLU A 78 -3.28 -30.04 -13.36
CA GLU A 78 -4.37 -29.24 -12.82
C GLU A 78 -5.28 -30.06 -11.88
N GLU A 79 -5.54 -31.34 -12.21
CA GLU A 79 -6.24 -32.29 -11.34
C GLU A 79 -5.48 -32.49 -10.02
N ILE A 80 -4.15 -32.71 -10.09
CA ILE A 80 -3.29 -32.88 -8.92
C ILE A 80 -3.24 -31.60 -8.06
N LYS A 81 -3.20 -30.41 -8.66
CA LYS A 81 -3.25 -29.12 -7.94
C LYS A 81 -4.57 -28.98 -7.18
N ALA A 82 -5.70 -29.26 -7.85
CA ALA A 82 -7.02 -29.21 -7.22
C ALA A 82 -7.10 -30.18 -6.05
N TRP A 83 -6.58 -31.39 -6.19
CA TRP A 83 -6.52 -32.36 -5.12
C TRP A 83 -5.67 -31.89 -3.93
N LYS A 84 -4.46 -31.37 -4.18
CA LYS A 84 -3.57 -30.83 -3.13
C LYS A 84 -4.18 -29.65 -2.37
N SER A 85 -5.00 -28.85 -3.04
CA SER A 85 -5.72 -27.71 -2.42
C SER A 85 -7.02 -28.09 -1.70
N GLY A 86 -7.39 -29.39 -1.66
CA GLY A 86 -8.65 -29.84 -1.05
C GLY A 86 -9.89 -29.46 -1.86
N THR A 87 -9.72 -29.00 -3.11
CA THR A 87 -10.83 -28.62 -3.98
C THR A 87 -11.48 -29.85 -4.60
N GLU A 88 -12.81 -29.89 -4.65
CA GLU A 88 -13.53 -31.00 -5.26
C GLU A 88 -13.17 -31.14 -6.76
N ILE A 89 -12.75 -32.36 -7.16
CA ILE A 89 -12.40 -32.63 -8.56
C ILE A 89 -13.68 -32.74 -9.39
N THR A 90 -13.88 -31.79 -10.29
CA THR A 90 -15.02 -31.75 -11.23
C THR A 90 -14.50 -31.40 -12.62
N LEU A 91 -15.26 -31.77 -13.67
CA LEU A 91 -14.92 -31.39 -15.04
C LEU A 91 -14.93 -29.87 -15.28
N ASN A 92 -15.51 -29.10 -14.37
CA ASN A 92 -15.49 -27.65 -14.45
C ASN A 92 -14.07 -27.04 -14.31
N LEU A 93 -13.10 -27.80 -13.76
CA LEU A 93 -11.68 -27.42 -13.74
C LEU A 93 -11.16 -27.06 -15.12
N PHE A 94 -11.67 -27.74 -16.17
CA PHE A 94 -11.22 -27.59 -17.55
C PHE A 94 -12.19 -26.78 -18.42
N LYS A 95 -13.27 -26.28 -17.85
CA LYS A 95 -14.06 -25.31 -18.61
C LYS A 95 -13.14 -24.11 -18.85
N ALA A 96 -12.78 -23.90 -20.13
CA ALA A 96 -12.27 -22.59 -20.52
C ALA A 96 -13.22 -21.56 -19.93
N LYS A 97 -12.73 -20.64 -19.11
CA LYS A 97 -13.52 -19.48 -18.73
C LYS A 97 -14.03 -18.89 -20.03
N PRO A 98 -15.30 -18.46 -20.14
CA PRO A 98 -15.87 -18.01 -21.40
C PRO A 98 -14.94 -16.97 -22.03
N SER A 99 -14.45 -17.28 -23.24
CA SER A 99 -13.57 -16.41 -24.01
C SER A 99 -14.36 -15.29 -24.65
N GLY A 100 -14.95 -14.44 -23.83
CA GLY A 100 -15.40 -13.13 -24.25
C GLY A 100 -14.19 -12.19 -24.39
N LYS A 101 -14.23 -11.26 -25.32
CA LYS A 101 -13.18 -10.23 -25.46
C LYS A 101 -12.83 -9.51 -24.15
N GLU A 102 -13.74 -9.54 -23.16
CA GLU A 102 -13.53 -8.98 -21.82
C GLU A 102 -12.64 -9.84 -20.90
N ASP A 103 -12.65 -11.18 -21.06
CA ASP A 103 -11.88 -12.11 -20.21
C ASP A 103 -10.36 -12.07 -20.44
N ASN A 104 -9.90 -11.55 -21.57
CA ASN A 104 -8.47 -11.36 -21.85
C ASN A 104 -7.98 -9.94 -21.49
N SER A 105 -8.84 -9.11 -20.92
CA SER A 105 -8.51 -7.74 -20.56
C SER A 105 -7.90 -7.64 -19.16
N PHE A 106 -6.63 -7.28 -19.10
CA PHE A 106 -5.94 -6.98 -17.83
C PHE A 106 -6.64 -5.84 -17.06
N LEU A 107 -7.13 -4.81 -17.76
CA LEU A 107 -7.83 -3.70 -17.12
C LEU A 107 -9.16 -4.13 -16.48
N HIS A 108 -9.92 -5.02 -17.15
CA HIS A 108 -11.16 -5.58 -16.59
C HIS A 108 -10.87 -6.45 -15.36
N PHE A 109 -9.87 -7.31 -15.45
CA PHE A 109 -9.39 -8.11 -14.33
C PHE A 109 -9.03 -7.25 -13.11
N VAL A 110 -8.21 -6.20 -13.30
CA VAL A 110 -7.80 -5.31 -12.20
C VAL A 110 -9.01 -4.63 -11.57
N LYS A 111 -9.99 -4.18 -12.36
CA LYS A 111 -11.23 -3.57 -11.83
C LYS A 111 -12.00 -4.55 -10.94
N GLY A 112 -12.32 -5.75 -11.45
CA GLY A 112 -13.02 -6.78 -10.70
C GLY A 112 -12.25 -7.24 -9.45
N HIS A 113 -10.93 -7.39 -9.55
CA HIS A 113 -10.07 -7.73 -8.43
C HIS A 113 -10.12 -6.65 -7.32
N LEU A 114 -10.10 -5.36 -7.68
CA LEU A 114 -10.20 -4.28 -6.71
C LEU A 114 -11.58 -4.22 -6.03
N GLU A 115 -12.64 -4.65 -6.68
CA GLU A 115 -13.99 -4.72 -6.11
C GLU A 115 -14.10 -5.83 -5.04
N THR A 116 -13.42 -6.95 -5.24
CA THR A 116 -13.45 -8.10 -4.33
C THR A 116 -12.49 -7.99 -3.14
N LEU A 117 -11.46 -7.14 -3.23
CA LEU A 117 -10.47 -7.00 -2.16
C LEU A 117 -11.05 -6.37 -0.89
N LYS A 118 -10.81 -7.01 0.25
CA LYS A 118 -11.07 -6.45 1.59
C LYS A 118 -10.00 -5.44 1.99
N ILE A 119 -10.04 -4.24 1.46
CA ILE A 119 -9.11 -3.14 1.75
C ILE A 119 -9.85 -1.88 2.17
N LYS A 120 -9.16 -0.97 2.89
CA LYS A 120 -9.72 0.33 3.28
C LYS A 120 -10.11 1.13 2.02
N GLU A 121 -11.22 1.84 2.09
CA GLU A 121 -11.76 2.61 0.96
C GLU A 121 -10.76 3.63 0.39
N SER A 122 -9.99 4.30 1.25
CA SER A 122 -8.92 5.21 0.82
C SER A 122 -7.82 4.49 0.00
N THR A 123 -7.49 3.24 0.34
CA THR A 123 -6.54 2.41 -0.41
C THR A 123 -7.15 2.01 -1.76
N ARG A 124 -8.44 1.64 -1.78
CA ARG A 124 -9.18 1.33 -3.00
C ARG A 124 -9.19 2.52 -3.97
N LYS A 125 -9.54 3.72 -3.50
CA LYS A 125 -9.51 4.96 -4.30
C LYS A 125 -8.13 5.24 -4.90
N ASN A 126 -7.07 5.08 -4.12
CA ASN A 126 -5.70 5.24 -4.61
C ASN A 126 -5.33 4.23 -5.70
N ARG A 127 -5.75 2.97 -5.57
CA ARG A 127 -5.52 1.93 -6.59
C ARG A 127 -6.36 2.17 -7.84
N LEU A 128 -7.61 2.59 -7.69
CA LEU A 128 -8.48 2.98 -8.81
C LEU A 128 -7.92 4.18 -9.59
N SER A 129 -7.28 5.15 -8.93
CA SER A 129 -6.61 6.26 -9.63
C SER A 129 -5.46 5.76 -10.53
N THR A 130 -4.75 4.70 -10.12
CA THR A 130 -3.72 4.07 -10.96
C THR A 130 -4.34 3.35 -12.15
N LEU A 131 -5.46 2.64 -11.94
CA LEU A 131 -6.18 1.98 -13.03
C LEU A 131 -6.71 3.00 -14.05
N ALA A 132 -7.23 4.15 -13.59
CA ALA A 132 -7.68 5.23 -14.47
C ALA A 132 -6.52 5.79 -15.32
N LEU A 133 -5.35 6.01 -14.72
CA LEU A 133 -4.15 6.45 -15.46
C LEU A 133 -3.67 5.40 -16.47
N LEU A 134 -3.69 4.13 -16.11
CA LEU A 134 -3.33 3.04 -17.02
C LEU A 134 -4.31 2.97 -18.20
N LYS A 135 -5.61 3.14 -17.94
CA LYS A 135 -6.65 3.18 -18.96
C LYS A 135 -6.54 4.42 -19.87
N SER A 136 -6.13 5.58 -19.35
CA SER A 136 -5.88 6.78 -20.16
C SER A 136 -4.63 6.65 -21.04
N TYR A 137 -3.61 5.92 -20.57
CA TYR A 137 -2.43 5.60 -21.36
C TYR A 137 -2.76 4.65 -22.52
N LYS A 138 -3.48 3.55 -22.23
CA LYS A 138 -3.91 2.58 -23.24
C LYS A 138 -5.30 2.05 -22.87
N SER A 139 -6.28 2.29 -23.72
CA SER A 139 -7.71 1.99 -23.47
C SER A 139 -8.02 0.51 -23.34
N SER A 140 -7.20 -0.36 -23.93
CA SER A 140 -7.29 -1.82 -23.83
C SER A 140 -5.89 -2.41 -23.64
N ILE A 141 -5.73 -3.25 -22.64
CA ILE A 141 -4.49 -3.98 -22.35
C ILE A 141 -4.87 -5.43 -22.07
N THR A 142 -4.33 -6.36 -22.84
CA THR A 142 -4.46 -7.80 -22.63
C THR A 142 -3.40 -8.30 -21.65
N PHE A 143 -3.60 -9.51 -21.08
CA PHE A 143 -2.56 -10.12 -20.24
C PHE A 143 -1.25 -10.37 -21.00
N LYS A 144 -1.32 -10.69 -22.30
CA LYS A 144 -0.14 -10.91 -23.14
C LYS A 144 0.64 -9.62 -23.42
N GLU A 145 -0.04 -8.47 -23.47
CA GLU A 145 0.60 -7.16 -23.67
C GLU A 145 1.17 -6.59 -22.38
N MET A 146 0.87 -7.19 -21.21
CA MET A 146 1.43 -6.74 -19.91
C MET A 146 2.84 -7.29 -19.74
N ASP A 147 3.76 -6.77 -20.53
CA ASP A 147 5.18 -7.10 -20.56
C ASP A 147 6.07 -6.01 -19.95
N SER A 148 7.37 -6.24 -19.90
CA SER A 148 8.35 -5.28 -19.39
C SER A 148 8.38 -3.98 -20.23
N HIS A 149 8.16 -4.06 -21.54
CA HIS A 149 8.14 -2.89 -22.41
C HIS A 149 6.98 -1.95 -22.03
N LEU A 150 5.77 -2.49 -21.84
CA LEU A 150 4.61 -1.70 -21.41
C LEU A 150 4.85 -1.04 -20.03
N VAL A 151 5.52 -1.74 -19.10
CA VAL A 151 5.87 -1.20 -17.78
C VAL A 151 6.77 0.05 -17.91
N TYR A 152 7.82 -0.02 -18.75
CA TYR A 152 8.72 1.12 -19.00
C TYR A 152 8.02 2.27 -19.72
N GLU A 153 7.22 2.00 -20.74
CA GLU A 153 6.50 3.04 -21.48
C GLU A 153 5.43 3.71 -20.61
N PHE A 154 4.76 2.96 -19.75
CA PHE A 154 3.83 3.55 -18.78
C PHE A 154 4.55 4.45 -17.76
N GLU A 155 5.74 4.05 -17.27
CA GLU A 155 6.57 4.93 -16.41
C GLU A 155 6.92 6.24 -17.13
N LYS A 156 7.37 6.19 -18.39
CA LYS A 156 7.65 7.38 -19.21
C LYS A 156 6.41 8.26 -19.36
N HIS A 157 5.26 7.65 -19.64
CA HIS A 157 3.99 8.39 -19.74
C HIS A 157 3.65 9.13 -18.43
N LEU A 158 3.86 8.51 -17.27
CA LEU A 158 3.65 9.18 -15.99
C LEU A 158 4.59 10.38 -15.79
N TYR A 159 5.86 10.27 -16.20
CA TYR A 159 6.79 11.40 -16.17
C TYR A 159 6.43 12.49 -17.18
N ALA A 160 5.98 12.12 -18.38
CA ALA A 160 5.51 13.08 -19.39
C ALA A 160 4.31 13.91 -18.90
N ASN A 161 3.48 13.33 -18.02
CA ASN A 161 2.41 14.04 -17.31
C ASN A 161 2.92 14.84 -16.09
N GLN A 162 4.21 15.18 -16.03
CA GLN A 162 4.85 16.00 -15.01
C GLN A 162 4.69 15.45 -13.57
N MET A 163 4.48 14.15 -13.39
CA MET A 163 4.36 13.54 -12.08
C MET A 163 5.70 13.44 -11.37
N GLY A 164 5.74 13.85 -10.11
CA GLY A 164 6.95 13.73 -9.30
C GLY A 164 7.34 12.27 -9.05
N LYS A 165 8.66 12.02 -8.86
CA LYS A 165 9.27 10.69 -8.75
C LYS A 165 8.57 9.75 -7.76
N ASN A 166 8.19 10.24 -6.57
CA ASN A 166 7.48 9.43 -5.58
C ASN A 166 6.02 9.14 -5.97
N THR A 167 5.39 10.00 -6.76
CA THR A 167 4.05 9.76 -7.32
C THR A 167 4.11 8.67 -8.38
N VAL A 168 5.08 8.75 -9.29
CA VAL A 168 5.36 7.69 -10.27
C VAL A 168 5.62 6.36 -9.55
N ALA A 169 6.53 6.34 -8.57
CA ALA A 169 6.84 5.15 -7.79
C ALA A 169 5.60 4.55 -7.11
N LYS A 170 4.67 5.37 -6.61
CA LYS A 170 3.39 4.91 -6.05
C LYS A 170 2.56 4.16 -7.09
N HIS A 171 2.39 4.73 -8.29
CA HIS A 171 1.62 4.10 -9.36
C HIS A 171 2.29 2.82 -9.87
N MET A 172 3.62 2.81 -9.99
CA MET A 172 4.37 1.60 -10.36
C MET A 172 4.27 0.48 -9.32
N LYS A 173 4.25 0.81 -8.01
CA LYS A 173 3.98 -0.17 -6.94
C LYS A 173 2.57 -0.76 -7.05
N HIS A 174 1.57 0.03 -7.40
CA HIS A 174 0.22 -0.46 -7.61
C HIS A 174 0.16 -1.37 -8.84
N LEU A 175 0.77 -0.97 -9.97
CA LEU A 175 0.82 -1.79 -11.18
C LEU A 175 1.52 -3.14 -10.92
N LYS A 176 2.67 -3.12 -10.21
CA LYS A 176 3.36 -4.35 -9.79
C LYS A 176 2.44 -5.25 -8.96
N SER A 177 1.66 -4.68 -8.03
CA SER A 177 0.69 -5.46 -7.24
C SER A 177 -0.42 -6.06 -8.11
N PHE A 178 -0.86 -5.38 -9.17
CA PHE A 178 -1.87 -5.89 -10.10
C PHE A 178 -1.32 -7.05 -10.94
N VAL A 179 -0.11 -6.90 -11.48
CA VAL A 179 0.58 -7.97 -12.23
C VAL A 179 0.80 -9.19 -11.35
N HIS A 180 1.30 -9.00 -10.13
CA HIS A 180 1.47 -10.11 -9.18
C HIS A 180 0.14 -10.81 -8.86
N SER A 181 -0.96 -10.07 -8.71
CA SER A 181 -2.28 -10.68 -8.50
C SER A 181 -2.74 -11.50 -9.72
N ALA A 182 -2.41 -11.05 -10.94
CA ALA A 182 -2.70 -11.80 -12.16
C ALA A 182 -1.85 -13.08 -12.26
N ILE A 183 -0.59 -13.04 -11.84
CA ILE A 183 0.29 -14.22 -11.77
C ILE A 183 -0.25 -15.24 -10.77
N VAL A 184 -0.58 -14.80 -9.54
CA VAL A 184 -1.11 -15.69 -8.49
C VAL A 184 -2.42 -16.35 -8.91
N GLN A 185 -3.25 -15.65 -9.71
CA GLN A 185 -4.51 -16.19 -10.23
C GLN A 185 -4.35 -16.97 -11.56
N GLY A 186 -3.12 -17.11 -12.08
CA GLY A 186 -2.82 -17.91 -13.27
C GLY A 186 -3.17 -17.25 -14.61
N TYR A 187 -3.42 -15.94 -14.64
CA TYR A 187 -3.64 -15.20 -15.89
C TYR A 187 -2.33 -14.86 -16.62
N ILE A 188 -1.23 -14.74 -15.90
CA ILE A 188 0.14 -14.50 -16.39
C ILE A 188 1.03 -15.59 -15.80
N ASN A 189 1.97 -16.15 -16.59
CA ASN A 189 2.95 -17.08 -16.05
C ASN A 189 4.00 -16.36 -15.21
N ALA A 190 4.54 -17.01 -14.18
CA ALA A 190 5.57 -16.40 -13.31
C ALA A 190 6.84 -16.02 -14.09
N ASN A 191 7.19 -16.75 -15.16
CA ASN A 191 8.33 -16.44 -16.02
C ASN A 191 8.10 -15.20 -16.89
N ASP A 192 6.85 -14.80 -17.10
CA ASP A 192 6.43 -13.65 -17.89
C ASP A 192 6.15 -12.40 -16.99
N ASP A 193 6.67 -12.38 -15.75
CA ASP A 193 6.51 -11.23 -14.84
C ASP A 193 7.16 -9.98 -15.44
N ALA A 194 6.34 -9.04 -15.86
CA ALA A 194 6.75 -7.74 -16.40
C ALA A 194 7.66 -6.93 -15.46
N PHE A 195 7.68 -7.24 -14.17
CA PHE A 195 8.50 -6.57 -13.15
C PHE A 195 9.73 -7.36 -12.71
N LEU A 196 10.06 -8.49 -13.36
CA LEU A 196 11.18 -9.36 -12.95
C LEU A 196 12.48 -8.58 -12.80
N ASN A 197 12.82 -7.74 -13.80
CA ASN A 197 14.04 -6.92 -13.84
C ASN A 197 13.80 -5.43 -13.62
N TYR A 198 12.58 -5.04 -13.18
CA TYR A 198 12.22 -3.65 -12.99
C TYR A 198 12.37 -3.22 -11.53
N ARG A 199 13.19 -2.18 -11.29
CA ARG A 199 13.39 -1.58 -9.96
C ARG A 199 12.66 -0.25 -9.84
N ILE A 200 11.70 -0.17 -8.91
CA ILE A 200 10.97 1.07 -8.63
C ILE A 200 11.88 2.06 -7.92
N LYS A 201 12.16 3.20 -8.57
CA LYS A 201 13.04 4.25 -8.03
C LYS A 201 12.22 5.23 -7.18
N THR A 202 12.66 5.47 -5.94
CA THR A 202 12.09 6.48 -5.04
C THR A 202 13.13 7.55 -4.71
N CYS A 203 12.67 8.70 -4.23
CA CYS A 203 13.54 9.71 -3.61
C CYS A 203 13.06 10.02 -2.20
N GLU A 204 13.95 10.51 -1.36
CA GLU A 204 13.58 10.98 -0.02
C GLU A 204 12.55 12.10 -0.15
N GLY A 205 11.47 12.02 0.64
CA GLY A 205 10.45 13.06 0.68
C GLY A 205 10.97 14.26 1.47
N LYS A 206 10.72 15.47 0.97
CA LYS A 206 10.94 16.68 1.76
C LYS A 206 9.80 16.79 2.78
N HIS A 207 10.13 16.79 4.07
CA HIS A 207 9.17 16.94 5.15
C HIS A 207 9.21 18.38 5.64
N SER A 208 8.08 19.09 5.52
CA SER A 208 7.94 20.45 6.08
C SER A 208 7.62 20.35 7.57
N TYR A 209 8.40 21.04 8.39
CA TYR A 209 8.19 21.21 9.83
C TYR A 209 8.41 22.67 10.21
N LEU A 210 7.92 23.09 11.36
CA LEU A 210 8.07 24.43 11.89
C LEU A 210 9.22 24.47 12.89
N LEU A 211 10.02 25.52 12.83
CA LEU A 211 11.00 25.87 13.83
C LEU A 211 10.29 26.45 15.08
N SER A 212 10.99 26.51 16.21
CA SER A 212 10.42 27.05 17.45
C SER A 212 9.88 28.47 17.28
N GLU A 213 10.61 29.33 16.56
CA GLU A 213 10.22 30.73 16.28
C GLU A 213 8.99 30.79 15.36
N GLU A 214 8.90 29.91 14.35
CA GLU A 214 7.75 29.83 13.46
C GLU A 214 6.49 29.34 14.21
N LEU A 215 6.68 28.37 15.11
CA LEU A 215 5.59 27.87 15.97
C LEU A 215 5.12 28.99 16.93
N GLN A 216 6.03 29.76 17.52
CA GLN A 216 5.71 30.88 18.37
C GLN A 216 4.89 31.96 17.64
N LYS A 217 5.25 32.31 16.41
CA LYS A 217 4.44 33.22 15.58
C LYS A 217 3.01 32.77 15.39
N LEU A 218 2.81 31.42 15.26
CA LEU A 218 1.46 30.85 15.17
C LEU A 218 0.72 30.89 16.52
N GLU A 219 1.42 30.74 17.64
CA GLU A 219 0.84 30.85 19.00
C GLU A 219 0.36 32.27 19.28
N GLU A 220 1.07 33.28 18.77
CA GLU A 220 0.84 34.72 19.04
C GLU A 220 -0.11 35.37 18.02
N VAL A 221 -0.44 34.70 16.88
CA VAL A 221 -1.27 35.32 15.86
C VAL A 221 -2.67 35.63 16.37
N LYS A 222 -3.07 36.89 16.21
CA LYS A 222 -4.42 37.38 16.58
C LYS A 222 -5.39 37.13 15.40
N LEU A 223 -6.44 36.38 15.68
CA LEU A 223 -7.50 36.07 14.72
C LEU A 223 -8.79 36.77 15.15
N GLU A 224 -9.04 37.95 14.58
CA GLU A 224 -10.17 38.82 14.95
C GLU A 224 -11.18 38.94 13.81
N GLY A 225 -12.40 39.35 14.08
CA GLY A 225 -13.48 39.54 13.11
C GLY A 225 -13.81 38.24 12.38
N ARG A 226 -13.91 38.31 11.05
CA ARG A 226 -14.21 37.13 10.21
C ARG A 226 -13.17 36.00 10.32
N LYS A 227 -11.95 36.33 10.76
CA LYS A 227 -10.83 35.37 10.92
C LYS A 227 -10.93 34.58 12.24
N ALA A 228 -11.75 35.01 13.19
CA ALA A 228 -12.03 34.28 14.45
C ALA A 228 -12.51 32.84 14.18
N SER A 229 -13.16 32.59 13.04
CA SER A 229 -13.58 31.25 12.62
C SER A 229 -12.40 30.30 12.35
N PHE A 230 -11.18 30.81 12.23
CA PHE A 230 -9.96 29.99 12.02
C PHE A 230 -9.35 29.51 13.33
N THR A 231 -9.74 30.11 14.48
CA THR A 231 -9.16 29.81 15.80
C THR A 231 -9.22 28.33 16.13
N HIS A 232 -10.36 27.67 15.90
CA HIS A 232 -10.50 26.23 16.14
C HIS A 232 -9.50 25.40 15.31
N THR A 233 -9.30 25.75 14.03
CA THR A 233 -8.34 25.06 13.16
C THR A 233 -6.90 25.30 13.62
N LEU A 234 -6.57 26.52 14.06
CA LEU A 234 -5.25 26.84 14.59
C LEU A 234 -5.00 26.09 15.90
N ASP A 235 -5.92 26.13 16.84
CA ASP A 235 -5.80 25.43 18.13
C ASP A 235 -5.64 23.91 17.93
N ALA A 236 -6.40 23.31 17.01
CA ALA A 236 -6.25 21.90 16.67
C ALA A 236 -4.87 21.58 16.04
N PHE A 237 -4.37 22.47 15.18
CA PHE A 237 -3.04 22.33 14.59
C PHE A 237 -1.94 22.45 15.65
N LEU A 238 -2.00 23.46 16.52
CA LEU A 238 -1.06 23.65 17.61
C LEU A 238 -1.10 22.46 18.59
N PHE A 239 -2.30 21.98 18.93
CA PHE A 239 -2.45 20.76 19.73
C PHE A 239 -1.72 19.57 19.10
N CYS A 240 -1.85 19.40 17.79
CA CYS A 240 -1.12 18.36 17.07
C CYS A 240 0.40 18.62 16.97
N CYS A 241 0.86 19.87 16.98
CA CYS A 241 2.27 20.20 17.14
C CYS A 241 2.83 19.76 18.49
N TYR A 242 2.02 19.81 19.54
CA TYR A 242 2.45 19.38 20.87
C TYR A 242 2.25 17.89 21.15
N THR A 243 1.35 17.23 20.46
CA THR A 243 1.00 15.80 20.69
C THR A 243 1.49 14.85 19.62
N GLY A 244 1.84 15.34 18.43
CA GLY A 244 2.27 14.52 17.29
C GLY A 244 1.15 13.73 16.62
N LEU A 245 -0.12 14.05 16.88
CA LEU A 245 -1.26 13.35 16.30
C LEU A 245 -1.32 13.47 14.76
N ARG A 246 -1.80 12.41 14.10
CA ARG A 246 -2.24 12.53 12.70
C ARG A 246 -3.63 13.16 12.65
N TYR A 247 -3.96 13.81 11.53
CA TYR A 247 -5.32 14.30 11.30
C TYR A 247 -6.39 13.21 11.52
N SER A 248 -6.16 11.99 10.99
CA SER A 248 -7.09 10.88 11.17
C SER A 248 -7.23 10.43 12.62
N ASP A 249 -6.18 10.53 13.42
CA ASP A 249 -6.25 10.17 14.83
C ASP A 249 -7.00 11.29 15.59
N PHE A 250 -6.66 12.57 15.34
CA PHE A 250 -7.30 13.73 15.98
C PHE A 250 -8.83 13.74 15.80
N VAL A 251 -9.32 13.57 14.58
CA VAL A 251 -10.78 13.63 14.30
C VAL A 251 -11.57 12.41 14.79
N ASN A 252 -10.89 11.37 15.24
CA ASN A 252 -11.51 10.18 15.83
C ASN A 252 -11.38 10.12 17.36
N LEU A 253 -10.85 11.19 17.99
CA LEU A 253 -10.82 11.32 19.45
C LEU A 253 -12.19 11.75 19.98
N SER A 254 -12.43 11.37 21.21
CA SER A 254 -13.54 11.81 22.06
C SER A 254 -13.03 12.17 23.46
N GLU A 255 -13.88 12.71 24.30
CA GLU A 255 -13.53 12.98 25.71
C GLU A 255 -13.12 11.72 26.47
N GLU A 256 -13.63 10.53 26.11
CA GLU A 256 -13.26 9.24 26.69
C GLU A 256 -11.77 8.91 26.53
N ASN A 257 -11.11 9.49 25.52
CA ASN A 257 -9.68 9.32 25.32
C ASN A 257 -8.81 10.14 26.29
N VAL A 258 -9.41 11.11 27.00
CA VAL A 258 -8.73 11.95 27.98
C VAL A 258 -8.94 11.33 29.37
N VAL A 259 -7.93 10.67 29.89
CA VAL A 259 -7.97 9.97 31.18
C VAL A 259 -7.00 10.59 32.18
N HIS A 260 -7.24 10.42 33.46
CA HIS A 260 -6.32 10.85 34.52
C HIS A 260 -5.62 9.60 35.11
N LYS A 261 -4.29 9.60 35.11
CA LYS A 261 -3.46 8.59 35.79
C LYS A 261 -2.59 9.31 36.82
N ASP A 262 -2.67 8.88 38.04
CA ASP A 262 -1.95 9.50 39.16
C ASP A 262 -2.17 11.02 39.22
N GLY A 263 -3.43 11.45 39.04
CA GLY A 263 -3.82 12.87 39.02
C GLY A 263 -3.37 13.66 37.80
N LYS A 264 -2.66 13.07 36.84
CA LYS A 264 -2.13 13.74 35.63
C LYS A 264 -2.95 13.40 34.39
N PRO A 265 -3.22 14.36 33.50
CA PRO A 265 -3.99 14.13 32.30
C PRO A 265 -3.16 13.38 31.22
N TRP A 266 -3.75 12.32 30.68
CA TRP A 266 -3.22 11.52 29.59
C TRP A 266 -4.21 11.48 28.44
N LEU A 267 -3.70 11.43 27.22
CA LEU A 267 -4.49 11.12 26.03
C LEU A 267 -4.14 9.70 25.57
N MET A 268 -5.14 8.80 25.58
CA MET A 268 -4.97 7.39 25.28
C MET A 268 -5.89 6.98 24.15
N PHE A 269 -5.31 6.41 23.09
CA PHE A 269 -6.08 5.99 21.91
C PHE A 269 -5.34 4.93 21.08
N THR A 270 -6.06 4.24 20.22
CA THR A 270 -5.49 3.36 19.20
C THR A 270 -5.42 4.09 17.86
N SER A 271 -4.23 4.22 17.28
CA SER A 271 -4.05 4.92 16.00
C SER A 271 -4.83 4.25 14.86
N VAL A 272 -5.69 5.01 14.18
CA VAL A 272 -6.56 4.55 13.08
C VAL A 272 -5.76 3.96 11.91
N LYS A 273 -4.57 4.50 11.65
CA LYS A 273 -3.73 4.06 10.52
C LYS A 273 -2.93 2.81 10.83
N THR A 274 -2.38 2.71 12.04
CA THR A 274 -1.39 1.67 12.40
C THR A 274 -1.94 0.61 13.34
N GLY A 275 -3.08 0.86 14.03
CA GLY A 275 -3.58 -0.01 15.07
C GLY A 275 -2.65 -0.11 16.29
N THR A 276 -1.78 0.90 16.49
CA THR A 276 -0.84 0.96 17.60
C THR A 276 -1.47 1.76 18.74
N GLU A 277 -1.36 1.29 19.96
CA GLU A 277 -1.73 2.07 21.14
C GLU A 277 -0.77 3.22 21.34
N VAL A 278 -1.30 4.39 21.66
CA VAL A 278 -0.57 5.64 21.88
C VAL A 278 -1.04 6.24 23.19
N ASN A 279 -0.10 6.51 24.09
CA ASN A 279 -0.33 7.08 25.41
C ASN A 279 0.51 8.35 25.54
N LEU A 280 -0.15 9.50 25.65
CA LEU A 280 0.48 10.82 25.65
C LEU A 280 0.28 11.52 27.00
N PRO A 281 1.34 11.82 27.77
CA PRO A 281 1.24 12.55 29.02
C PRO A 281 1.08 14.05 28.75
N LEU A 282 -0.16 14.54 28.65
CA LEU A 282 -0.46 15.91 28.22
C LEU A 282 0.17 17.00 29.05
N ALA A 283 0.35 16.78 30.38
CA ALA A 283 0.96 17.74 31.28
C ALA A 283 2.48 17.90 31.08
N LEU A 284 3.16 16.87 30.51
CA LEU A 284 4.62 16.90 30.33
C LEU A 284 5.02 17.35 28.93
N LEU A 285 4.17 17.13 27.93
CA LEU A 285 4.47 17.49 26.55
C LEU A 285 4.49 19.01 26.38
N PHE A 286 5.65 19.51 25.91
CA PHE A 286 5.86 20.95 25.67
C PHE A 286 5.39 21.80 26.85
N GLU A 287 5.80 21.42 28.06
CA GLU A 287 5.50 22.20 29.30
C GLU A 287 3.98 22.31 29.55
N GLY A 288 3.24 21.29 29.17
CA GLY A 288 1.79 21.24 29.34
C GLY A 288 1.00 22.11 28.35
N LYS A 289 1.62 22.62 27.27
CA LYS A 289 0.92 23.44 26.26
C LYS A 289 -0.26 22.72 25.66
N ALA A 290 -0.14 21.40 25.41
CA ALA A 290 -1.24 20.56 24.90
C ALA A 290 -2.42 20.57 25.88
N TRP A 291 -2.16 20.37 27.17
CA TRP A 291 -3.19 20.36 28.18
C TRP A 291 -3.85 21.74 28.35
N LYS A 292 -3.05 22.80 28.45
CA LYS A 292 -3.55 24.19 28.56
C LYS A 292 -4.49 24.53 27.39
N LEU A 293 -4.14 24.10 26.19
CA LEU A 293 -4.93 24.34 25.00
C LEU A 293 -6.25 23.53 25.04
N LEU A 294 -6.23 22.26 25.47
CA LEU A 294 -7.42 21.46 25.61
C LEU A 294 -8.38 22.01 26.68
N GLN A 295 -7.84 22.64 27.74
CA GLN A 295 -8.65 23.28 28.78
C GLN A 295 -9.47 24.49 28.27
N LYS A 296 -9.07 25.17 27.19
CA LYS A 296 -9.90 26.22 26.55
C LYS A 296 -11.25 25.63 26.07
N TYR A 297 -11.28 24.32 25.81
CA TYR A 297 -12.46 23.62 25.33
C TYR A 297 -13.08 22.68 26.38
N LYS A 298 -12.82 22.96 27.68
CA LYS A 298 -13.42 22.20 28.78
C LYS A 298 -14.95 22.11 28.59
N ASN A 299 -15.52 20.93 28.80
CA ASN A 299 -16.93 20.58 28.58
C ASN A 299 -17.37 20.56 27.07
N ARG A 300 -16.45 20.76 26.14
CA ARG A 300 -16.71 20.69 24.68
C ARG A 300 -15.58 19.98 23.94
N TRP A 301 -14.90 19.02 24.55
CA TRP A 301 -13.78 18.30 23.93
C TRP A 301 -14.20 17.54 22.68
N ASN A 302 -15.41 16.94 22.67
CA ASN A 302 -15.95 16.29 21.49
C ASN A 302 -16.11 17.24 20.30
N ASP A 303 -16.41 18.51 20.51
CA ASP A 303 -16.47 19.51 19.45
C ASP A 303 -15.07 19.98 19.04
N PHE A 304 -14.13 20.06 19.99
CA PHE A 304 -12.75 20.38 19.69
C PHE A 304 -12.12 19.34 18.73
N PHE A 305 -12.39 18.07 18.92
CA PHE A 305 -11.87 17.02 18.06
C PHE A 305 -12.56 16.91 16.69
N LYS A 306 -13.63 17.62 16.44
CA LYS A 306 -14.32 17.66 15.14
C LYS A 306 -13.71 18.71 14.24
N LEU A 307 -13.09 18.28 13.14
CA LEU A 307 -12.59 19.17 12.08
C LEU A 307 -13.31 18.91 10.76
N LYS A 308 -13.40 19.95 9.92
CA LYS A 308 -13.82 19.82 8.51
C LYS A 308 -12.79 18.96 7.76
N ALA A 309 -13.12 18.53 6.52
CA ALA A 309 -12.23 17.75 5.68
C ALA A 309 -10.79 18.31 5.65
N ASN A 310 -9.78 17.43 5.63
CA ASN A 310 -8.37 17.79 5.71
C ASN A 310 -7.94 18.81 4.63
N SER A 311 -8.51 18.72 3.42
CA SER A 311 -8.26 19.72 2.36
C SER A 311 -8.75 21.13 2.73
N HIS A 312 -9.87 21.22 3.43
CA HIS A 312 -10.41 22.50 3.92
C HIS A 312 -9.53 23.07 5.06
N VAL A 313 -9.14 22.20 6.00
CA VAL A 313 -8.22 22.56 7.10
C VAL A 313 -6.91 23.10 6.53
N ASN A 314 -6.32 22.45 5.54
CA ASN A 314 -5.07 22.90 4.93
C ASN A 314 -5.21 24.25 4.22
N ARG A 315 -6.35 24.57 3.60
CA ARG A 315 -6.59 25.91 3.03
C ARG A 315 -6.63 26.99 4.11
N ILE A 316 -7.23 26.69 5.27
CA ILE A 316 -7.25 27.62 6.41
C ILE A 316 -5.83 27.81 6.95
N LEU A 317 -5.05 26.73 7.12
CA LEU A 317 -3.66 26.79 7.59
C LEU A 317 -2.78 27.64 6.67
N THR A 318 -2.95 27.57 5.35
CA THR A 318 -2.26 28.46 4.41
C THR A 318 -2.56 29.94 4.67
N ARG A 319 -3.82 30.28 4.99
CA ARG A 319 -4.20 31.65 5.33
C ARG A 319 -3.64 32.09 6.69
N ILE A 320 -3.66 31.20 7.69
CA ILE A 320 -3.08 31.46 9.01
C ILE A 320 -1.57 31.67 8.88
N SER A 321 -0.86 30.86 8.08
CA SER A 321 0.57 31.02 7.80
C SER A 321 0.90 32.44 7.32
N GLN A 322 0.13 32.96 6.36
CA GLN A 322 0.30 34.31 5.82
C GLN A 322 0.06 35.37 6.90
N LEU A 323 -0.97 35.21 7.74
CA LEU A 323 -1.30 36.15 8.83
C LEU A 323 -0.24 36.17 9.94
N ALA A 324 0.37 35.02 10.22
CA ALA A 324 1.43 34.87 11.20
C ALA A 324 2.82 35.27 10.66
N GLY A 325 2.95 35.65 9.39
CA GLY A 325 4.24 35.96 8.77
C GLY A 325 5.17 34.74 8.68
N VAL A 326 4.62 33.54 8.52
CA VAL A 326 5.38 32.30 8.34
C VAL A 326 5.47 32.01 6.84
N ASN A 327 6.62 32.35 6.22
CA ASN A 327 6.87 32.20 4.79
C ASN A 327 7.25 30.75 4.42
N LYS A 328 6.43 29.78 4.87
CA LYS A 328 6.65 28.36 4.62
C LYS A 328 5.31 27.67 4.35
N HIS A 329 5.28 26.85 3.29
CA HIS A 329 4.12 25.99 3.07
C HIS A 329 4.17 24.81 4.03
N PHE A 330 3.12 24.65 4.82
CA PHE A 330 2.92 23.50 5.70
C PHE A 330 1.46 23.01 5.63
N SER A 331 1.27 21.77 5.93
CA SER A 331 -0.04 21.11 6.00
C SER A 331 -0.32 20.66 7.43
N PHE A 332 -1.53 20.19 7.71
CA PHE A 332 -1.86 19.63 9.02
C PHE A 332 -0.90 18.50 9.44
N HIS A 333 -0.39 17.73 8.49
CA HIS A 333 0.58 16.68 8.77
C HIS A 333 1.94 17.20 9.20
N SER A 334 2.27 18.45 8.84
CA SER A 334 3.51 19.12 9.31
C SER A 334 3.54 19.32 10.82
N ALA A 335 2.39 19.38 11.50
CA ALA A 335 2.32 19.42 12.96
C ALA A 335 3.05 18.22 13.59
N ARG A 336 2.83 17.03 13.04
CA ARG A 336 3.49 15.82 13.52
C ARG A 336 4.99 15.82 13.24
N HIS A 337 5.42 16.34 12.09
CA HIS A 337 6.84 16.53 11.80
C HIS A 337 7.48 17.54 12.75
N THR A 338 6.79 18.64 13.03
CA THR A 338 7.19 19.65 14.02
C THR A 338 7.37 19.04 15.40
N ASN A 339 6.37 18.28 15.88
CA ASN A 339 6.45 17.58 17.16
C ASN A 339 7.71 16.70 17.26
N ALA A 340 7.90 15.81 16.27
CA ALA A 340 9.02 14.87 16.27
C ALA A 340 10.37 15.60 16.27
N THR A 341 10.52 16.59 15.40
CA THR A 341 11.77 17.36 15.27
C THR A 341 12.06 18.14 16.53
N LEU A 342 11.08 18.84 17.12
CA LEU A 342 11.28 19.62 18.33
C LEU A 342 11.55 18.74 19.57
N LEU A 343 10.94 17.56 19.67
CA LEU A 343 11.23 16.61 20.75
C LEU A 343 12.67 16.10 20.68
N ILE A 344 13.12 15.71 19.49
CA ILE A 344 14.53 15.29 19.27
C ILE A 344 15.47 16.45 19.58
N TYR A 345 15.16 17.66 19.10
CA TYR A 345 15.94 18.86 19.40
C TYR A 345 16.02 19.18 20.90
N LYS A 346 14.95 18.90 21.66
CA LYS A 346 14.91 19.00 23.12
C LYS A 346 15.61 17.82 23.84
N GLY A 347 16.17 16.85 23.11
CA GLY A 347 16.93 15.72 23.60
C GLY A 347 16.11 14.50 24.00
N ALA A 348 14.88 14.38 23.52
CA ALA A 348 14.13 13.14 23.67
C ALA A 348 14.77 12.03 22.82
N SER A 349 14.88 10.82 23.38
CA SER A 349 15.41 9.68 22.63
C SER A 349 14.52 9.34 21.45
N ILE A 350 15.12 8.84 20.35
CA ILE A 350 14.37 8.45 19.14
C ILE A 350 13.33 7.36 19.44
N THR A 351 13.60 6.49 20.41
CA THR A 351 12.69 5.43 20.86
C THR A 351 11.50 6.01 21.62
N THR A 352 11.71 7.04 22.42
CA THR A 352 10.63 7.79 23.08
C THR A 352 9.74 8.47 22.05
N VAL A 353 10.34 9.19 21.09
CA VAL A 353 9.59 9.84 20.01
C VAL A 353 8.84 8.80 19.15
N GLN A 354 9.44 7.65 18.86
CA GLN A 354 8.78 6.56 18.15
C GLN A 354 7.51 6.11 18.88
N LYS A 355 7.58 5.88 20.20
CA LYS A 355 6.43 5.48 21.03
C LYS A 355 5.34 6.54 21.07
N LEU A 356 5.72 7.80 21.34
CA LEU A 356 4.76 8.92 21.37
C LEU A 356 4.03 9.10 20.02
N LEU A 357 4.74 8.89 18.91
CA LEU A 357 4.15 8.98 17.59
C LEU A 357 3.39 7.68 17.17
N GLY A 358 3.52 6.57 17.85
CA GLY A 358 2.92 5.29 17.46
C GLY A 358 3.46 4.79 16.11
N HIS A 359 4.78 4.91 15.87
CA HIS A 359 5.43 4.32 14.70
C HIS A 359 5.77 2.85 14.95
N ARG A 360 5.32 1.95 14.07
CA ARG A 360 5.68 0.52 14.16
C ARG A 360 7.17 0.28 13.94
N ASN A 361 7.77 1.00 12.99
CA ASN A 361 9.19 0.87 12.64
C ASN A 361 9.96 2.12 13.03
N ILE A 362 11.11 1.93 13.67
CA ILE A 362 12.00 3.01 14.09
C ILE A 362 12.53 3.83 12.90
N SER A 363 12.73 3.19 11.74
CA SER A 363 13.18 3.85 10.50
C SER A 363 12.25 5.01 10.09
N THR A 364 10.96 4.94 10.42
CA THR A 364 10.02 6.03 10.19
C THR A 364 10.30 7.25 11.08
N THR A 365 10.96 7.05 12.22
CA THR A 365 11.33 8.12 13.16
C THR A 365 12.74 8.63 12.88
N GLN A 366 13.62 7.79 12.34
CA GLN A 366 15.01 8.15 11.98
C GLN A 366 15.12 9.28 10.95
N ILE A 367 14.08 9.52 10.15
CA ILE A 367 14.04 10.66 9.23
C ILE A 367 14.21 12.02 9.96
N TYR A 368 13.81 12.08 11.22
CA TYR A 368 13.91 13.31 12.02
C TYR A 368 15.29 13.49 12.67
N SER A 369 16.09 12.45 12.82
CA SER A 369 17.45 12.53 13.40
C SER A 369 18.48 13.13 12.43
N LYS A 370 18.18 13.16 11.12
CA LYS A 370 19.07 13.74 10.11
C LYS A 370 19.03 15.28 10.04
N VAL A 371 18.22 15.93 10.87
CA VAL A 371 17.72 17.27 10.56
C VAL A 371 18.58 18.41 11.07
N LEU A 372 19.47 18.22 12.07
CA LEU A 372 20.17 19.38 12.66
C LEU A 372 21.61 19.05 13.07
N GLU A 373 22.60 19.68 12.41
CA GLU A 373 23.99 19.74 12.88
C GLU A 373 24.09 20.31 14.31
N SER A 374 23.20 21.27 14.65
CA SER A 374 23.07 21.82 16.00
C SER A 374 22.66 20.79 17.07
N THR A 375 22.08 19.66 16.69
CA THR A 375 21.75 18.56 17.62
C THR A 375 23.03 17.83 18.03
N ILE A 376 23.99 17.69 17.13
CA ILE A 376 25.28 17.02 17.40
C ILE A 376 26.04 17.80 18.52
N VAL A 377 26.13 19.12 18.38
CA VAL A 377 26.80 19.97 19.37
C VAL A 377 26.11 19.83 20.74
N LYS A 378 24.76 19.93 20.78
CA LYS A 378 24.01 19.80 22.03
C LYS A 378 24.12 18.41 22.67
N ASP A 379 24.15 17.36 21.89
CA ASP A 379 24.28 16.00 22.40
C ASP A 379 25.68 15.79 22.99
N LEU A 380 26.73 16.31 22.34
CA LEU A 380 28.09 16.26 22.88
C LEU A 380 28.23 17.08 24.17
N GLU A 381 27.71 18.32 24.20
CA GLU A 381 27.69 19.13 25.44
C GLU A 381 26.92 18.45 26.59
N ARG A 382 25.89 17.69 26.28
CA ARG A 382 25.10 16.93 27.26
C ARG A 382 25.87 15.74 27.81
N CYS A 383 26.61 15.04 26.95
CA CYS A 383 27.50 13.96 27.36
C CYS A 383 28.58 14.48 28.32
N GLU A 384 29.22 15.60 27.99
CA GLU A 384 30.21 16.26 28.87
C GLU A 384 29.63 16.69 30.23
N LYS A 385 28.45 17.29 30.23
CA LYS A 385 27.77 17.68 31.47
C LYS A 385 27.42 16.49 32.36
N THR A 386 27.05 15.37 31.75
CA THR A 386 26.72 14.14 32.48
C THR A 386 27.98 13.49 33.07
N GLU A 387 29.10 13.51 32.35
CA GLU A 387 30.38 13.04 32.87
C GLU A 387 30.92 13.89 34.03
N LYS A 388 30.82 15.25 33.90
CA LYS A 388 31.21 16.17 34.98
C LYS A 388 30.37 15.96 36.25
N ARG A 389 29.07 15.72 36.15
CA ARG A 389 28.17 15.40 37.28
C ARG A 389 28.50 14.07 37.93
N LYS A 390 28.93 13.04 37.16
CA LYS A 390 29.36 11.78 37.73
C LYS A 390 30.69 11.89 38.50
N LYS A 391 31.63 12.69 38.00
CA LYS A 391 32.92 12.95 38.68
C LYS A 391 32.72 13.74 39.98
N THR A 392 31.90 14.80 39.97
CA THR A 392 31.60 15.58 41.19
C THR A 392 30.77 14.80 42.20
N GLY A 393 29.87 13.92 41.80
CA GLY A 393 29.10 13.06 42.71
C GLY A 393 29.91 11.89 43.31
N GLN A 394 31.03 11.50 42.70
CA GLN A 394 31.95 10.52 43.27
C GLN A 394 32.95 11.13 44.25
N ASP A 395 33.29 12.42 44.11
CA ASP A 395 34.14 13.15 45.04
C ASP A 395 33.39 13.50 46.35
N THR A 396 32.09 13.81 46.29
CA THR A 396 31.28 14.00 47.50
C THR A 396 31.03 12.75 48.31
N ALA A 397 30.90 11.56 47.64
CA ALA A 397 30.75 10.30 48.35
C ALA A 397 32.06 9.74 48.94
N ARG A 398 33.24 10.27 48.54
CA ARG A 398 34.53 9.92 49.13
C ARG A 398 34.91 10.74 50.34
N VAL A 399 34.29 11.93 50.51
CA VAL A 399 34.56 12.83 51.65
C VAL A 399 33.66 12.52 52.86
N GLU A 400 32.56 11.80 52.71
CA GLU A 400 31.67 11.37 53.79
C GLU A 400 32.04 10.01 54.42
N ASN A 401 33.03 9.32 53.90
CA ASN A 401 33.49 8.00 54.39
C ASN A 401 34.99 8.01 54.77
N GLY A 402 35.57 9.17 55.12
CA GLY A 402 36.93 9.34 55.61
C GLY A 402 36.96 9.83 57.03
#